data_9e3db35fcbbc995fab2b53396a7d45b8
#
_entry.id   9e3db35fcbbc995fab2b53396a7d45b8
#
_cell.length_a   1.000
_cell.length_b   1.000
_cell.length_c   1.000
_cell.angle_alpha   90.00
_cell.angle_beta   90.00
_cell.angle_gamma   90.00
#
_symmetry.space_group_name_H-M   'P 1'
#
loop_
_entity.id
_entity.type
_entity.pdbx_description
1 polymer ?
#
loop_
_entity_poly.entity_id
_entity_poly.type
_entity_poly.pdbx_seq_one_letter_code
_entity_poly.pdbx_strand_id
1 'polypeptide(L)'
;QRLSARGTLFGLGQAGVPDSLGPQDRDRIERWLETAENLPLLEDYVLAETETDREITIGATTLRCRMDAVFQRLDGSGWLIVDWKTGRRQVPVDQLSVYVHAWAASQGVPTGSVRAAYVYVDYPGGRVNELTAEGLLSIEQIQAALTVG
;
A
#
# COMPACT_ATOMS: atom_id res chain seq x y z
N GLN A 1 -20.45 5.88 -2.67
CA GLN A 1 -20.40 4.95 -1.56
C GLN A 1 -18.96 4.60 -1.21
N ARG A 2 -18.67 4.61 0.07
CA ARG A 2 -17.33 4.33 0.57
C ARG A 2 -17.01 2.84 0.49
N LEU A 3 -15.92 2.48 -0.19
CA LEU A 3 -15.45 1.11 -0.23
C LEU A 3 -14.64 0.80 1.04
N SER A 4 -14.77 -0.42 1.53
CA SER A 4 -14.06 -0.88 2.72
C SER A 4 -12.63 -1.31 2.37
N ALA A 5 -11.68 -1.05 3.28
CA ALA A 5 -10.32 -1.58 3.17
C ALA A 5 -10.33 -3.12 3.10
N ARG A 6 -11.34 -3.76 3.67
CA ARG A 6 -11.54 -5.20 3.61
C ARG A 6 -11.56 -5.73 2.17
N GLY A 7 -12.16 -4.96 1.25
CA GLY A 7 -12.26 -5.37 -0.15
C GLY A 7 -10.96 -5.37 -0.91
N THR A 8 -9.89 -4.75 -0.37
CA THR A 8 -8.60 -4.67 -1.05
C THR A 8 -7.67 -5.83 -0.70
N LEU A 9 -7.87 -6.45 0.46
CA LEU A 9 -6.96 -7.47 0.97
C LEU A 9 -7.17 -8.77 0.18
N PHE A 10 -6.10 -9.24 -0.45
CA PHE A 10 -6.11 -10.45 -1.30
C PHE A 10 -7.04 -10.36 -2.52
N GLY A 11 -7.52 -9.17 -2.88
CA GLY A 11 -8.42 -9.03 -4.01
C GLY A 11 -9.78 -9.68 -3.82
N LEU A 12 -10.22 -9.86 -2.57
CA LEU A 12 -11.49 -10.55 -2.28
C LEU A 12 -12.73 -9.74 -2.64
N GLY A 13 -12.58 -8.42 -2.79
CA GLY A 13 -13.72 -7.56 -3.08
C GLY A 13 -14.75 -7.62 -1.97
N GLN A 14 -16.03 -7.67 -2.35
CA GLN A 14 -17.12 -7.77 -1.37
C GLN A 14 -17.58 -9.20 -1.16
N ALA A 15 -16.98 -10.17 -1.86
CA ALA A 15 -17.42 -11.57 -1.77
C ALA A 15 -17.06 -12.22 -0.44
N GLY A 16 -16.09 -11.67 0.29
CA GLY A 16 -15.67 -12.23 1.56
C GLY A 16 -14.73 -13.43 1.40
N VAL A 17 -14.64 -14.23 2.44
CA VAL A 17 -13.72 -15.37 2.49
C VAL A 17 -14.29 -16.55 1.70
N PRO A 18 -13.51 -17.15 0.78
CA PRO A 18 -13.99 -18.31 0.02
C PRO A 18 -14.35 -19.50 0.93
N ASP A 19 -15.47 -20.16 0.61
CA ASP A 19 -15.94 -21.32 1.37
C ASP A 19 -15.04 -22.53 1.19
N SER A 20 -14.22 -22.56 0.15
CA SER A 20 -13.32 -23.67 -0.13
C SER A 20 -12.15 -23.78 0.83
N LEU A 21 -11.90 -22.76 1.67
CA LEU A 21 -10.80 -22.78 2.62
C LEU A 21 -11.13 -23.62 3.85
N GLY A 22 -10.11 -24.24 4.43
CA GLY A 22 -10.25 -24.94 5.70
C GLY A 22 -10.55 -23.98 6.84
N PRO A 23 -11.08 -24.51 7.99
CA PRO A 23 -11.48 -23.64 9.10
C PRO A 23 -10.37 -22.77 9.66
N GLN A 24 -9.15 -23.32 9.80
CA GLN A 24 -8.03 -22.54 10.34
C GLN A 24 -7.59 -21.40 9.42
N ASP A 25 -7.55 -21.67 8.11
CA ASP A 25 -7.18 -20.66 7.12
C ASP A 25 -8.27 -19.60 7.03
N ARG A 26 -9.53 -20.00 7.11
CA ARG A 26 -10.65 -19.07 7.10
C ARG A 26 -10.58 -18.12 8.29
N ASP A 27 -10.35 -18.67 9.49
CA ASP A 27 -10.26 -17.85 10.71
C ASP A 27 -9.10 -16.85 10.63
N ARG A 28 -7.97 -17.29 10.08
CA ARG A 28 -6.80 -16.43 9.93
C ARG A 28 -7.10 -15.26 8.98
N ILE A 29 -7.70 -15.57 7.83
CA ILE A 29 -8.06 -14.56 6.84
C ILE A 29 -9.10 -13.59 7.43
N GLU A 30 -10.10 -14.09 8.17
CA GLU A 30 -11.08 -13.22 8.81
C GLU A 30 -10.42 -12.26 9.80
N ARG A 31 -9.41 -12.71 10.57
CA ARG A 31 -8.67 -11.82 11.46
C ARG A 31 -7.91 -10.76 10.70
N TRP A 32 -7.30 -11.12 9.57
CA TRP A 32 -6.60 -10.15 8.73
C TRP A 32 -7.55 -9.09 8.19
N LEU A 33 -8.72 -9.52 7.70
CA LEU A 33 -9.72 -8.61 7.15
C LEU A 33 -10.25 -7.66 8.23
N GLU A 34 -10.51 -8.18 9.42
CA GLU A 34 -10.95 -7.36 10.54
C GLU A 34 -9.88 -6.34 10.94
N THR A 35 -8.62 -6.76 10.97
CA THR A 35 -7.50 -5.86 11.26
C THR A 35 -7.43 -4.74 10.22
N ALA A 36 -7.51 -5.08 8.95
CA ALA A 36 -7.46 -4.09 7.86
C ALA A 36 -8.61 -3.09 7.97
N GLU A 37 -9.81 -3.57 8.28
CA GLU A 37 -11.00 -2.74 8.34
C GLU A 37 -10.99 -1.75 9.50
N ASN A 38 -10.30 -2.08 10.58
CA ASN A 38 -10.28 -1.28 11.81
C ASN A 38 -8.98 -0.49 12.02
N LEU A 39 -8.15 -0.35 10.99
CA LEU A 39 -6.89 0.38 11.11
C LEU A 39 -7.14 1.87 11.34
N PRO A 40 -6.61 2.44 12.43
CA PRO A 40 -6.69 3.89 12.64
C PRO A 40 -6.06 4.70 11.52
N LEU A 41 -5.04 4.14 10.86
CA LEU A 41 -4.36 4.78 9.72
C LEU A 41 -5.34 5.21 8.62
N LEU A 42 -6.43 4.46 8.44
CA LEU A 42 -7.37 4.68 7.33
C LEU A 42 -8.57 5.52 7.71
N GLU A 43 -8.61 6.07 8.92
CA GLU A 43 -9.79 6.73 9.47
C GLU A 43 -10.27 7.91 8.62
N ASP A 44 -9.34 8.70 8.08
CA ASP A 44 -9.66 9.90 7.29
C ASP A 44 -9.53 9.67 5.79
N TYR A 45 -9.58 8.41 5.35
CA TYR A 45 -9.35 8.03 3.97
C TYR A 45 -10.50 7.22 3.40
N VAL A 46 -10.66 7.31 2.07
CA VAL A 46 -11.54 6.44 1.31
C VAL A 46 -10.74 5.70 0.26
N LEU A 47 -11.11 4.46 0.00
CA LEU A 47 -10.46 3.65 -1.02
C LEU A 47 -10.71 4.25 -2.40
N ALA A 48 -9.64 4.51 -3.15
CA ALA A 48 -9.70 5.05 -4.50
C ALA A 48 -9.42 3.98 -5.56
N GLU A 49 -8.36 3.19 -5.40
CA GLU A 49 -8.00 2.15 -6.36
C GLU A 49 -7.45 0.92 -5.65
N THR A 50 -7.62 -0.25 -6.26
CA THR A 50 -7.05 -1.50 -5.78
C THR A 50 -6.27 -2.16 -6.91
N GLU A 51 -5.18 -2.86 -6.54
CA GLU A 51 -4.37 -3.63 -7.48
C GLU A 51 -4.05 -2.84 -8.75
N THR A 52 -3.61 -1.60 -8.54
CA THR A 52 -3.36 -0.68 -9.65
C THR A 52 -1.90 -0.69 -10.05
N ASP A 53 -1.67 -0.67 -11.34
CA ASP A 53 -0.31 -0.63 -11.91
C ASP A 53 0.04 0.80 -12.28
N ARG A 54 1.28 1.19 -11.96
CA ARG A 54 1.86 2.46 -12.40
C ARG A 54 3.29 2.22 -12.83
N GLU A 55 3.76 3.04 -13.76
CA GLU A 55 5.14 2.98 -14.21
C GLU A 55 5.83 4.30 -13.96
N ILE A 56 7.12 4.24 -13.72
CA ILE A 56 7.96 5.42 -13.67
C ILE A 56 9.27 5.13 -14.39
N THR A 57 9.70 6.06 -15.23
CA THR A 57 10.97 5.94 -15.94
C THR A 57 12.02 6.80 -15.21
N ILE A 58 13.09 6.15 -14.80
CA ILE A 58 14.19 6.79 -14.08
C ILE A 58 15.47 6.53 -14.88
N GLY A 59 16.01 7.56 -15.51
CA GLY A 59 17.10 7.38 -16.46
C GLY A 59 16.65 6.54 -17.65
N ALA A 60 17.33 5.43 -17.90
CA ALA A 60 16.99 4.51 -18.99
C ALA A 60 16.12 3.33 -18.52
N THR A 61 15.74 3.32 -17.25
CA THR A 61 15.02 2.18 -16.66
C THR A 61 13.58 2.54 -16.39
N THR A 62 12.64 1.70 -16.86
CA THR A 62 11.23 1.81 -16.52
C THR A 62 10.91 0.81 -15.43
N LEU A 63 10.42 1.33 -14.30
CA LEU A 63 10.00 0.53 -13.15
C LEU A 63 8.49 0.42 -13.13
N ARG A 64 7.99 -0.78 -12.90
CA ARG A 64 6.56 -1.04 -12.75
C ARG A 64 6.25 -1.25 -11.29
N CYS A 65 5.19 -0.61 -10.83
CA CYS A 65 4.72 -0.71 -9.46
C CYS A 65 3.32 -1.27 -9.47
N ARG A 66 3.09 -2.34 -8.71
CA ARG A 66 1.73 -2.82 -8.46
C ARG A 66 1.38 -2.48 -7.02
N MET A 67 0.42 -1.60 -6.88
CA MET A 67 -0.01 -1.12 -5.57
C MET A 67 -1.27 -1.87 -5.14
N ASP A 68 -1.24 -2.44 -3.93
CA ASP A 68 -2.38 -3.23 -3.43
C ASP A 68 -3.60 -2.35 -3.24
N ALA A 69 -3.43 -1.19 -2.63
CA ALA A 69 -4.52 -0.27 -2.37
C ALA A 69 -4.02 1.17 -2.35
N VAL A 70 -4.80 2.06 -2.92
CA VAL A 70 -4.54 3.49 -2.84
C VAL A 70 -5.78 4.16 -2.27
N PHE A 71 -5.59 4.93 -1.21
CA PHE A 71 -6.64 5.66 -0.52
C PHE A 71 -6.45 7.15 -0.74
N GLN A 72 -7.56 7.88 -0.80
CA GLN A 72 -7.53 9.34 -0.88
C GLN A 72 -8.09 9.92 0.42
N ARG A 73 -7.47 11.00 0.92
CA ARG A 73 -8.01 11.68 2.09
C ARG A 73 -9.40 12.21 1.78
N LEU A 74 -10.25 12.17 2.81
CA LEU A 74 -11.64 12.63 2.68
C LEU A 74 -11.72 14.09 2.23
N ASP A 75 -10.74 14.91 2.63
CA ASP A 75 -10.69 16.32 2.25
C ASP A 75 -10.05 16.55 0.87
N GLY A 76 -9.63 15.48 0.19
CA GLY A 76 -9.00 15.57 -1.12
C GLY A 76 -7.55 16.04 -1.14
N SER A 77 -6.93 16.24 0.04
CA SER A 77 -5.60 16.87 0.13
C SER A 77 -4.43 15.92 -0.10
N GLY A 78 -4.66 14.62 -0.15
CA GLY A 78 -3.54 13.69 -0.26
C GLY A 78 -3.97 12.26 -0.47
N TRP A 79 -2.96 11.40 -0.58
CA TRP A 79 -3.11 9.99 -0.91
C TRP A 79 -2.31 9.14 0.08
N LEU A 80 -2.74 7.88 0.24
CA LEU A 80 -2.03 6.90 1.04
C LEU A 80 -2.00 5.59 0.26
N ILE A 81 -0.79 5.12 -0.05
CA ILE A 81 -0.57 3.83 -0.69
C ILE A 81 -0.34 2.81 0.41
N VAL A 82 -1.10 1.74 0.39
CA VAL A 82 -0.95 0.66 1.37
C VAL A 82 -0.57 -0.63 0.65
N ASP A 83 0.47 -1.27 1.14
CA ASP A 83 0.89 -2.59 0.70
C ASP A 83 0.67 -3.56 1.87
N TRP A 84 -0.24 -4.50 1.69
CA TRP A 84 -0.60 -5.46 2.72
C TRP A 84 0.46 -6.55 2.83
N LYS A 85 0.90 -6.84 4.05
CA LYS A 85 1.87 -7.90 4.31
C LYS A 85 1.28 -8.93 5.26
N THR A 86 1.43 -10.20 4.92
CA THR A 86 1.12 -11.31 5.81
C THR A 86 2.41 -11.83 6.41
N GLY A 87 2.33 -12.59 7.50
CA GLY A 87 3.51 -13.02 8.23
C GLY A 87 4.11 -11.87 9.02
N ARG A 88 5.29 -12.13 9.61
CA ARG A 88 5.91 -11.16 10.51
C ARG A 88 7.30 -10.71 10.07
N ARG A 89 7.75 -11.16 8.89
CA ARG A 89 9.03 -10.75 8.35
C ARG A 89 8.95 -9.30 7.91
N GLN A 90 9.81 -8.46 8.49
CA GLN A 90 9.86 -7.05 8.16
C GLN A 90 10.63 -6.83 6.86
N VAL A 91 10.11 -5.96 6.01
CA VAL A 91 10.73 -5.60 4.74
C VAL A 91 11.12 -4.13 4.80
N PRO A 92 12.29 -3.74 4.25
CA PRO A 92 12.66 -2.33 4.22
C PRO A 92 11.63 -1.49 3.46
N VAL A 93 11.31 -0.32 4.00
CA VAL A 93 10.31 0.57 3.39
C VAL A 93 10.83 1.36 2.19
N ASP A 94 12.14 1.26 1.89
CA ASP A 94 12.77 2.07 0.84
C ASP A 94 12.10 1.88 -0.52
N GLN A 95 11.64 0.66 -0.84
CA GLN A 95 10.99 0.40 -2.12
C GLN A 95 9.65 1.13 -2.26
N LEU A 96 9.03 1.55 -1.15
CA LEU A 96 7.83 2.36 -1.21
C LEU A 96 8.11 3.74 -1.82
N SER A 97 9.37 4.18 -1.82
CA SER A 97 9.75 5.44 -2.47
C SER A 97 9.40 5.43 -3.95
N VAL A 98 9.60 4.30 -4.63
CA VAL A 98 9.26 4.16 -6.05
C VAL A 98 7.76 4.34 -6.24
N TYR A 99 6.96 3.75 -5.36
CA TYR A 99 5.51 3.87 -5.40
C TYR A 99 5.06 5.32 -5.24
N VAL A 100 5.66 6.03 -4.27
CA VAL A 100 5.33 7.44 -4.03
C VAL A 100 5.62 8.28 -5.26
N HIS A 101 6.80 8.13 -5.85
CA HIS A 101 7.15 8.90 -7.05
C HIS A 101 6.25 8.55 -8.24
N ALA A 102 5.96 7.27 -8.43
CA ALA A 102 5.12 6.83 -9.54
C ALA A 102 3.69 7.37 -9.41
N TRP A 103 3.13 7.30 -8.22
CA TRP A 103 1.77 7.82 -7.99
C TRP A 103 1.72 9.33 -8.12
N ALA A 104 2.66 10.04 -7.49
CA ALA A 104 2.72 11.50 -7.55
C ALA A 104 2.82 11.99 -8.99
N ALA A 105 3.70 11.36 -9.78
CA ALA A 105 3.85 11.71 -11.20
C ALA A 105 2.56 11.46 -11.97
N SER A 106 1.89 10.33 -11.73
CA SER A 106 0.66 9.97 -12.44
C SER A 106 -0.50 10.93 -12.11
N GLN A 107 -0.50 11.50 -10.91
CA GLN A 107 -1.54 12.41 -10.46
C GLN A 107 -1.18 13.89 -10.67
N GLY A 108 0.08 14.18 -11.02
CA GLY A 108 0.53 15.55 -11.16
C GLY A 108 0.58 16.31 -9.83
N VAL A 109 0.93 15.61 -8.74
CA VAL A 109 1.00 16.20 -7.40
C VAL A 109 2.40 16.05 -6.83
N PRO A 110 2.78 16.89 -5.84
CA PRO A 110 4.08 16.73 -5.19
C PRO A 110 4.11 15.44 -4.34
N THR A 111 5.31 14.90 -4.17
CA THR A 111 5.48 13.67 -3.35
C THR A 111 5.06 13.88 -1.91
N GLY A 112 5.14 15.11 -1.40
CA GLY A 112 4.71 15.42 -0.03
C GLY A 112 3.23 15.20 0.23
N SER A 113 2.40 15.08 -0.81
CA SER A 113 0.98 14.77 -0.66
C SER A 113 0.68 13.28 -0.78
N VAL A 114 1.70 12.44 -0.91
CA VAL A 114 1.54 10.99 -1.05
C VAL A 114 2.26 10.28 0.09
N ARG A 115 1.50 9.55 0.89
CA ARG A 115 2.03 8.69 1.95
C ARG A 115 2.06 7.25 1.46
N ALA A 116 2.92 6.43 2.05
CA ALA A 116 2.98 5.01 1.74
C ALA A 116 3.36 4.22 2.97
N ALA A 117 2.78 3.05 3.13
CA ALA A 117 3.02 2.20 4.29
C ALA A 117 2.87 0.73 3.95
N TYR A 118 3.67 -0.10 4.61
CA TYR A 118 3.38 -1.52 4.75
C TYR A 118 2.48 -1.71 5.95
N VAL A 119 1.47 -2.55 5.82
CA VAL A 119 0.60 -2.92 6.92
C VAL A 119 0.67 -4.43 7.11
N TYR A 120 1.20 -4.84 8.26
CA TYR A 120 1.38 -6.24 8.62
C TYR A 120 0.16 -6.71 9.39
N VAL A 121 -0.69 -7.48 8.73
CA VAL A 121 -2.00 -7.85 9.28
C VAL A 121 -1.95 -9.05 10.23
N ASP A 122 -0.82 -9.75 10.31
CA ASP A 122 -0.64 -10.86 11.28
C ASP A 122 -0.34 -10.39 12.70
N TYR A 123 -0.07 -9.11 12.91
CA TYR A 123 0.09 -8.55 14.25
C TYR A 123 -1.29 -8.14 14.79
N PRO A 124 -1.56 -8.38 16.07
CA PRO A 124 -2.81 -7.92 16.66
C PRO A 124 -3.01 -6.42 16.46
N GLY A 125 -4.15 -6.03 15.89
CA GLY A 125 -4.42 -4.64 15.56
C GLY A 125 -3.66 -4.11 14.36
N GLY A 126 -2.79 -4.93 13.76
CA GLY A 126 -1.96 -4.54 12.64
C GLY A 126 -0.70 -3.81 13.06
N ARG A 127 0.36 -3.96 12.30
CA ARG A 127 1.59 -3.19 12.50
C ARG A 127 1.85 -2.37 11.25
N VAL A 128 1.99 -1.06 11.41
CA VAL A 128 2.21 -0.13 10.30
C VAL A 128 3.67 0.27 10.26
N ASN A 129 4.29 0.09 9.10
CA ASN A 129 5.62 0.64 8.80
C ASN A 129 5.44 1.67 7.71
N GLU A 130 5.39 2.92 8.10
CA GLU A 130 5.19 4.02 7.15
C GLU A 130 6.52 4.58 6.68
N LEU A 131 6.61 4.86 5.37
CA LEU A 131 7.74 5.58 4.80
C LEU A 131 7.67 7.03 5.28
N THR A 132 8.71 7.47 6.00
CA THR A 132 8.78 8.84 6.52
C THR A 132 9.25 9.80 5.42
N ALA A 133 9.01 11.10 5.61
CA ALA A 133 9.47 12.11 4.68
C ALA A 133 11.01 12.08 4.55
N GLU A 134 11.70 11.85 5.66
CA GLU A 134 13.17 11.74 5.66
C GLU A 134 13.64 10.45 5.00
N GLY A 135 12.85 9.41 5.05
CA GLY A 135 13.18 8.11 4.45
C GLY A 135 12.90 8.03 2.96
N LEU A 136 12.13 8.98 2.43
CA LEU A 136 11.81 8.98 1.00
C LEU A 136 13.07 9.17 0.17
N LEU A 137 13.37 8.19 -0.68
CA LEU A 137 14.50 8.29 -1.59
C LEU A 137 14.18 9.26 -2.72
N SER A 138 15.17 10.08 -3.10
CA SER A 138 15.02 10.94 -4.27
C SER A 138 15.13 10.12 -5.55
N ILE A 139 14.71 10.70 -6.67
CA ILE A 139 14.87 10.07 -7.98
C ILE A 139 16.35 9.74 -8.23
N GLU A 140 17.27 10.66 -7.87
CA GLU A 140 18.69 10.46 -8.03
C GLU A 140 19.22 9.29 -7.20
N GLN A 141 18.71 9.14 -5.97
CA GLN A 141 19.09 8.03 -5.10
C GLN A 141 18.58 6.70 -5.65
N ILE A 142 17.36 6.68 -6.17
CA ILE A 142 16.79 5.47 -6.79
C ILE A 142 17.63 5.11 -8.02
N GLN A 143 17.95 6.09 -8.85
CA GLN A 143 18.76 5.87 -10.05
C GLN A 143 20.13 5.29 -9.70
N ALA A 144 20.78 5.82 -8.67
CA ALA A 144 22.07 5.31 -8.20
C ALA A 144 21.96 3.84 -7.76
N ALA A 145 20.89 3.47 -7.07
CA ALA A 145 20.67 2.09 -6.65
C ALA A 145 20.47 1.15 -7.83
N LEU A 146 19.84 1.62 -8.91
CA LEU A 146 19.63 0.81 -10.11
C LEU A 146 20.92 0.56 -10.89
N THR A 147 21.90 1.44 -10.77
CA THR A 147 23.15 1.31 -11.52
C THR A 147 24.23 0.51 -10.78
N VAL A 148 24.02 0.22 -9.51
CA VAL A 148 24.98 -0.55 -8.68
C VAL A 148 24.83 -2.05 -8.91
N GLY A 149 23.78 -2.45 -9.53
CA GLY A 149 23.41 -3.80 -9.74
C GLY A 149 24.37 -4.76 -10.17
#